data_17f0d22327909ae2bd33412cf257fafd
#
_entry.id   17f0d22327909ae2bd33412cf257fafd
#
_cell.length_a   1.000
_cell.length_b   1.000
_cell.length_c   1.000
_cell.angle_alpha   90.00
_cell.angle_beta   90.00
_cell.angle_gamma   90.00
#
_symmetry.space_group_name_H-M   'P 1'
#
loop_
_entity.id
_entity.type
_entity.pdbx_description
1 polymer ?
#
loop_
_entity_poly.entity_id
_entity_poly.type
_entity_poly.pdbx_seq_one_letter_code
_entity_poly.pdbx_strand_id
1 'polypeptide(L)'
;MEEIQDIVVKTLIEEGHAKTSEQYILYRAERSRIRDSKSRLMHSIKEITFSDAENADIKRENANIDGNTAMGTMLQYGSTISKEFCKSYLLKPEHTKAHEQGEIHIHDMDFMNMGTLTCCQIDLSQLFKDGFSTGHGFLREPNDIMSYSALAAIAIQSNQNDQHGGQSIPYFDYSLADGIRKTFRTSYENHLLKAISLLADGDTTTEEIRQLTVSAEKRSGETVQISMDGGYLAAENEIIKQIFLVSQEVADKIQAFALKEAREETNKKAYQAMEAFI
;
A
#
# COMPACT_ATOMS: atom_id res chain seq x y z
N MET A 1 3.54 -55.27 0.06
CA MET A 1 2.42 -54.69 0.81
C MET A 1 1.19 -54.46 -0.06
N GLU A 2 1.34 -54.09 -1.32
CA GLU A 2 0.23 -53.82 -2.25
C GLU A 2 -0.56 -55.10 -2.56
N GLU A 3 0.13 -56.21 -2.81
CA GLU A 3 -0.51 -57.52 -3.05
C GLU A 3 -1.42 -57.98 -1.94
N ILE A 4 -1.06 -57.70 -0.65
CA ILE A 4 -1.90 -58.03 0.48
C ILE A 4 -3.18 -57.17 0.49
N GLN A 5 -3.07 -55.91 0.11
CA GLN A 5 -4.21 -55.02 0.00
C GLN A 5 -5.15 -55.41 -1.14
N ASP A 6 -4.61 -55.88 -2.23
CA ASP A 6 -5.41 -56.41 -3.36
C ASP A 6 -6.18 -57.66 -2.96
N ILE A 7 -5.57 -58.57 -2.17
CA ILE A 7 -6.24 -59.72 -1.59
C ILE A 7 -7.39 -59.29 -0.68
N VAL A 8 -7.16 -58.30 0.17
CA VAL A 8 -8.22 -57.76 1.08
C VAL A 8 -9.40 -57.25 0.26
N VAL A 9 -9.18 -56.43 -0.77
CA VAL A 9 -10.20 -55.92 -1.66
C VAL A 9 -10.98 -57.07 -2.30
N LYS A 10 -10.28 -58.05 -2.85
CA LYS A 10 -10.90 -59.22 -3.49
C LYS A 10 -11.77 -60.01 -2.52
N THR A 11 -11.24 -60.33 -1.34
CA THR A 11 -11.98 -61.06 -0.30
C THR A 11 -13.23 -60.29 0.13
N LEU A 12 -13.14 -58.99 0.34
CA LEU A 12 -14.33 -58.17 0.71
C LEU A 12 -15.41 -58.19 -0.36
N ILE A 13 -15.05 -58.23 -1.64
CA ILE A 13 -15.99 -58.33 -2.76
C ILE A 13 -16.63 -59.75 -2.80
N GLU A 14 -15.80 -60.78 -2.71
CA GLU A 14 -16.24 -62.17 -2.75
C GLU A 14 -17.19 -62.54 -1.59
N GLU A 15 -16.95 -61.96 -0.41
CA GLU A 15 -17.80 -62.11 0.78
C GLU A 15 -19.03 -61.19 0.80
N GLY A 16 -19.28 -60.42 -0.27
CA GLY A 16 -20.47 -59.58 -0.41
C GLY A 16 -20.41 -58.23 0.29
N HIS A 17 -19.25 -57.82 0.78
CA HIS A 17 -19.01 -56.54 1.47
C HIS A 17 -18.64 -55.40 0.51
N ALA A 18 -19.39 -55.22 -0.57
CA ALA A 18 -19.08 -54.28 -1.64
C ALA A 18 -18.87 -52.83 -1.18
N LYS A 19 -19.75 -52.32 -0.26
CA LYS A 19 -19.58 -50.94 0.28
C LYS A 19 -18.31 -50.79 1.09
N THR A 20 -17.91 -51.77 1.85
CA THR A 20 -16.66 -51.75 2.63
C THR A 20 -15.45 -51.80 1.72
N SER A 21 -15.50 -52.62 0.66
CA SER A 21 -14.48 -52.70 -0.36
C SER A 21 -14.27 -51.36 -1.08
N GLU A 22 -15.37 -50.71 -1.47
CA GLU A 22 -15.34 -49.38 -2.10
C GLU A 22 -14.66 -48.35 -1.18
N GLN A 23 -15.06 -48.27 0.09
CA GLN A 23 -14.47 -47.37 1.08
C GLN A 23 -12.96 -47.69 1.30
N TYR A 24 -12.60 -48.93 1.32
CA TYR A 24 -11.20 -49.34 1.45
C TYR A 24 -10.37 -48.97 0.23
N ILE A 25 -10.89 -49.12 -0.98
CA ILE A 25 -10.24 -48.69 -2.22
C ILE A 25 -10.00 -47.18 -2.21
N LEU A 26 -11.04 -46.39 -1.87
CA LEU A 26 -10.92 -44.91 -1.78
C LEU A 26 -9.89 -44.49 -0.74
N TYR A 27 -9.94 -45.10 0.45
CA TYR A 27 -8.97 -44.85 1.52
C TYR A 27 -7.54 -45.17 1.08
N ARG A 28 -7.34 -46.33 0.42
CA ARG A 28 -6.03 -46.73 -0.11
C ARG A 28 -5.51 -45.75 -1.15
N ALA A 29 -6.34 -45.35 -2.09
CA ALA A 29 -5.99 -44.36 -3.12
C ALA A 29 -5.53 -43.03 -2.48
N GLU A 30 -6.31 -42.56 -1.48
CA GLU A 30 -5.96 -41.32 -0.76
C GLU A 30 -4.63 -41.44 0.01
N ARG A 31 -4.40 -42.57 0.68
CA ARG A 31 -3.14 -42.82 1.42
C ARG A 31 -1.94 -42.94 0.49
N SER A 32 -2.11 -43.51 -0.71
CA SER A 32 -1.05 -43.55 -1.73
C SER A 32 -0.77 -42.15 -2.26
N ARG A 33 -1.78 -41.37 -2.57
CA ARG A 33 -1.65 -39.97 -3.01
C ARG A 33 -0.87 -39.13 -2.00
N ILE A 34 -1.17 -39.25 -0.69
CA ILE A 34 -0.46 -38.53 0.38
C ILE A 34 1.01 -38.95 0.48
N ARG A 35 1.31 -40.25 0.34
CA ARG A 35 2.70 -40.75 0.36
C ARG A 35 3.52 -40.22 -0.80
N ASP A 36 2.93 -40.24 -2.01
CA ASP A 36 3.57 -39.75 -3.22
C ASP A 36 3.84 -38.24 -3.16
N SER A 37 2.89 -37.49 -2.61
CA SER A 37 3.03 -36.05 -2.36
C SER A 37 4.16 -35.77 -1.38
N LYS A 38 4.26 -36.49 -0.27
CA LYS A 38 5.36 -36.36 0.71
C LYS A 38 6.72 -36.67 0.08
N SER A 39 6.80 -37.69 -0.77
CA SER A 39 8.03 -38.06 -1.47
C SER A 39 8.45 -36.95 -2.46
N ARG A 40 7.51 -36.42 -3.24
CA ARG A 40 7.75 -35.31 -4.17
C ARG A 40 8.19 -34.05 -3.45
N LEU A 41 7.50 -33.67 -2.36
CA LEU A 41 7.86 -32.53 -1.54
C LEU A 41 9.29 -32.61 -1.01
N MET A 42 9.68 -33.77 -0.48
CA MET A 42 11.03 -33.97 0.02
C MET A 42 12.08 -33.92 -1.08
N HIS A 43 11.74 -34.40 -2.28
CA HIS A 43 12.62 -34.27 -3.44
C HIS A 43 12.81 -32.80 -3.85
N SER A 44 11.73 -32.03 -3.95
CA SER A 44 11.79 -30.60 -4.27
C SER A 44 12.57 -29.79 -3.23
N ILE A 45 12.37 -30.08 -1.94
CA ILE A 45 13.15 -29.43 -0.86
C ILE A 45 14.65 -29.79 -0.99
N LYS A 46 14.96 -31.04 -1.31
CA LYS A 46 16.35 -31.48 -1.54
C LYS A 46 16.97 -30.74 -2.73
N GLU A 47 16.24 -30.57 -3.80
CA GLU A 47 16.71 -29.82 -4.98
C GLU A 47 16.98 -28.35 -4.61
N ILE A 48 16.07 -27.67 -3.93
CA ILE A 48 16.27 -26.29 -3.47
C ILE A 48 17.52 -26.19 -2.56
N THR A 49 17.74 -27.19 -1.71
CA THR A 49 18.84 -27.17 -0.71
C THR A 49 20.21 -27.37 -1.37
N PHE A 50 20.29 -28.23 -2.38
CA PHE A 50 21.58 -28.73 -2.91
C PHE A 50 21.83 -28.37 -4.38
N SER A 51 20.88 -27.71 -5.08
CA SER A 51 21.12 -27.25 -6.43
C SER A 51 22.01 -26.02 -6.46
N ASP A 52 22.96 -26.01 -7.41
CA ASP A 52 23.72 -24.81 -7.68
C ASP A 52 22.79 -23.69 -8.15
N ALA A 53 22.97 -22.53 -7.57
CA ALA A 53 22.15 -21.36 -7.76
C ALA A 53 22.02 -20.86 -9.22
N GLU A 54 22.91 -21.33 -10.12
CA GLU A 54 22.92 -20.93 -11.53
C GLU A 54 21.81 -21.56 -12.37
N ASN A 55 21.25 -22.69 -11.96
CA ASN A 55 20.26 -23.47 -12.74
C ASN A 55 18.81 -23.30 -12.27
N ALA A 56 18.55 -22.48 -11.27
CA ALA A 56 17.22 -22.38 -10.70
C ALA A 56 16.31 -21.45 -11.52
N ASP A 57 15.37 -22.02 -12.25
CA ASP A 57 14.18 -21.34 -12.78
C ASP A 57 13.37 -20.61 -11.68
N ILE A 58 13.62 -21.00 -10.46
CA ILE A 58 13.12 -20.47 -9.19
C ILE A 58 13.54 -19.00 -8.95
N LYS A 59 14.59 -18.51 -9.63
CA LYS A 59 15.03 -17.11 -9.57
C LYS A 59 14.00 -16.11 -10.12
N ARG A 60 12.96 -16.57 -10.79
CA ARG A 60 12.01 -15.71 -11.51
C ARG A 60 10.68 -15.50 -10.80
N GLU A 61 10.39 -16.23 -9.72
CA GLU A 61 9.08 -16.15 -9.05
C GLU A 61 8.90 -14.90 -8.20
N ASN A 62 9.98 -14.23 -7.78
CA ASN A 62 9.88 -12.92 -7.08
C ASN A 62 11.00 -11.99 -7.55
N ALA A 63 10.64 -10.96 -8.32
CA ALA A 63 11.59 -10.00 -8.88
C ALA A 63 12.35 -9.18 -7.82
N ASN A 64 11.85 -9.12 -6.58
CA ASN A 64 12.36 -8.27 -5.52
C ASN A 64 13.30 -8.98 -4.54
N ILE A 65 13.42 -10.31 -4.59
CA ILE A 65 14.22 -11.09 -3.65
C ILE A 65 15.15 -12.03 -4.40
N ASP A 66 16.45 -11.93 -4.12
CA ASP A 66 17.42 -12.86 -4.66
C ASP A 66 17.25 -14.24 -4.00
N GLY A 67 16.90 -15.25 -4.81
CA GLY A 67 16.72 -16.64 -4.39
C GLY A 67 17.94 -17.28 -3.76
N ASN A 68 19.14 -16.71 -3.94
CA ASN A 68 20.40 -17.17 -3.34
C ASN A 68 20.61 -16.67 -1.91
N THR A 69 19.75 -15.81 -1.41
CA THR A 69 19.78 -15.34 -0.02
C THR A 69 19.04 -16.30 0.91
N ALA A 70 19.37 -16.28 2.19
CA ALA A 70 18.64 -17.07 3.20
C ALA A 70 17.13 -16.79 3.18
N MET A 71 16.72 -15.55 2.99
CA MET A 71 15.31 -15.15 2.89
C MET A 71 14.68 -15.70 1.59
N GLY A 72 15.39 -15.60 0.47
CA GLY A 72 14.95 -16.17 -0.81
C GLY A 72 14.77 -17.68 -0.73
N THR A 73 15.70 -18.41 -0.11
CA THR A 73 15.60 -19.86 0.12
C THR A 73 14.39 -20.20 1.00
N MET A 74 14.13 -19.46 2.06
CA MET A 74 12.95 -19.66 2.93
C MET A 74 11.64 -19.44 2.16
N LEU A 75 11.58 -18.42 1.31
CA LEU A 75 10.41 -18.20 0.45
C LEU A 75 10.20 -19.32 -0.55
N GLN A 76 11.26 -19.85 -1.14
CA GLN A 76 11.18 -21.02 -2.04
C GLN A 76 10.63 -22.25 -1.31
N TYR A 77 11.10 -22.54 -0.10
CA TYR A 77 10.53 -23.60 0.73
C TYR A 77 9.05 -23.37 0.99
N GLY A 78 8.67 -22.15 1.41
CA GLY A 78 7.28 -21.78 1.67
C GLY A 78 6.39 -21.97 0.45
N SER A 79 6.80 -21.45 -0.71
CA SER A 79 6.08 -21.58 -1.98
C SER A 79 5.91 -23.05 -2.38
N THR A 80 6.98 -23.84 -2.34
CA THR A 80 6.95 -25.26 -2.69
C THR A 80 6.03 -26.06 -1.78
N ILE A 81 6.11 -25.85 -0.46
CA ILE A 81 5.26 -26.53 0.52
C ILE A 81 3.79 -26.17 0.29
N SER A 82 3.52 -24.88 0.09
CA SER A 82 2.16 -24.37 -0.14
C SER A 82 1.55 -24.94 -1.43
N LYS A 83 2.28 -24.94 -2.54
CA LYS A 83 1.85 -25.55 -3.81
C LYS A 83 1.52 -27.03 -3.64
N GLU A 84 2.39 -27.80 -2.99
CA GLU A 84 2.13 -29.23 -2.75
C GLU A 84 0.94 -29.47 -1.80
N PHE A 85 0.74 -28.60 -0.81
CA PHE A 85 -0.44 -28.64 0.03
C PHE A 85 -1.72 -28.36 -0.79
N CYS A 86 -1.73 -27.33 -1.62
CA CYS A 86 -2.87 -27.01 -2.48
C CYS A 86 -3.22 -28.17 -3.41
N LYS A 87 -2.23 -28.74 -4.09
CA LYS A 87 -2.42 -29.90 -4.98
C LYS A 87 -2.96 -31.12 -4.27
N SER A 88 -2.54 -31.33 -3.02
CA SER A 88 -2.88 -32.56 -2.27
C SER A 88 -4.18 -32.48 -1.50
N TYR A 89 -4.58 -31.29 -1.00
CA TYR A 89 -5.67 -31.14 -0.06
C TYR A 89 -6.76 -30.16 -0.47
N LEU A 90 -6.45 -29.14 -1.28
CA LEU A 90 -7.45 -28.13 -1.67
C LEU A 90 -8.03 -28.37 -3.06
N LEU A 91 -7.22 -28.80 -4.00
CA LEU A 91 -7.65 -29.05 -5.37
C LEU A 91 -8.22 -30.46 -5.51
N LYS A 92 -9.22 -30.61 -6.38
CA LYS A 92 -9.66 -31.94 -6.82
C LYS A 92 -8.55 -32.60 -7.63
N PRO A 93 -8.42 -33.95 -7.57
CA PRO A 93 -7.37 -34.66 -8.32
C PRO A 93 -7.37 -34.37 -9.82
N GLU A 94 -8.54 -34.17 -10.42
CA GLU A 94 -8.68 -33.82 -11.85
C GLU A 94 -8.09 -32.43 -12.16
N HIS A 95 -8.28 -31.44 -11.27
CA HIS A 95 -7.74 -30.09 -11.45
C HIS A 95 -6.21 -30.08 -11.26
N THR A 96 -5.72 -30.83 -10.28
CA THR A 96 -4.27 -31.00 -10.08
C THR A 96 -3.64 -31.61 -11.31
N LYS A 97 -4.23 -32.68 -11.84
CA LYS A 97 -3.75 -33.36 -13.05
C LYS A 97 -3.75 -32.43 -14.27
N ALA A 98 -4.85 -31.72 -14.51
CA ALA A 98 -4.97 -30.77 -15.62
C ALA A 98 -3.93 -29.64 -15.52
N HIS A 99 -3.66 -29.14 -14.30
CA HIS A 99 -2.60 -28.14 -14.07
C HIS A 99 -1.19 -28.70 -14.34
N GLU A 100 -0.89 -29.91 -13.84
CA GLU A 100 0.43 -30.56 -14.03
C GLU A 100 0.67 -30.96 -15.49
N GLN A 101 -0.38 -31.24 -16.25
CA GLN A 101 -0.32 -31.53 -17.68
C GLN A 101 -0.31 -30.28 -18.57
N GLY A 102 -0.47 -29.09 -17.98
CA GLY A 102 -0.49 -27.81 -18.71
C GLY A 102 -1.78 -27.55 -19.46
N GLU A 103 -2.86 -28.30 -19.21
CA GLU A 103 -4.18 -28.07 -19.79
C GLU A 103 -4.84 -26.79 -19.21
N ILE A 104 -4.59 -26.50 -17.93
CA ILE A 104 -4.97 -25.28 -17.25
C ILE A 104 -3.79 -24.73 -16.46
N HIS A 105 -3.77 -23.43 -16.20
CA HIS A 105 -2.84 -22.80 -15.28
C HIS A 105 -3.58 -22.22 -14.08
N ILE A 106 -3.25 -22.68 -12.87
CA ILE A 106 -3.75 -22.08 -11.62
C ILE A 106 -2.69 -21.10 -11.14
N HIS A 107 -3.02 -19.81 -11.24
CA HIS A 107 -2.13 -18.70 -10.89
C HIS A 107 -1.98 -18.59 -9.38
N ASP A 108 -0.80 -18.21 -8.90
CA ASP A 108 -0.48 -17.95 -7.48
C ASP A 108 -0.94 -19.07 -6.53
N MET A 109 -0.75 -20.33 -6.95
CA MET A 109 -1.18 -21.51 -6.20
C MET A 109 -0.54 -21.58 -4.80
N ASP A 110 0.66 -21.05 -4.65
CA ASP A 110 1.37 -20.96 -3.38
C ASP A 110 0.74 -20.01 -2.37
N PHE A 111 -0.04 -19.03 -2.83
CA PHE A 111 -0.78 -18.09 -1.97
C PHE A 111 -2.25 -18.48 -1.78
N MET A 112 -2.76 -19.45 -2.53
CA MET A 112 -4.17 -19.85 -2.52
C MET A 112 -4.69 -20.25 -1.13
N ASN A 113 -3.89 -20.91 -0.32
CA ASN A 113 -4.25 -21.37 1.02
C ASN A 113 -4.08 -20.29 2.11
N MET A 114 -3.51 -19.14 1.78
CA MET A 114 -3.27 -18.05 2.73
C MET A 114 -4.39 -17.01 2.74
N GLY A 115 -5.28 -17.04 1.73
CA GLY A 115 -6.39 -16.09 1.61
C GLY A 115 -5.94 -14.66 1.30
N THR A 116 -4.75 -14.48 0.74
CA THR A 116 -4.20 -13.18 0.39
C THR A 116 -4.75 -12.63 -0.94
N LEU A 117 -4.68 -11.32 -1.11
CA LEU A 117 -4.98 -10.66 -2.39
C LEU A 117 -3.81 -10.81 -3.35
N THR A 118 -4.08 -11.07 -4.63
CA THR A 118 -3.02 -11.23 -5.65
C THR A 118 -2.58 -9.90 -6.23
N CYS A 119 -3.53 -9.04 -6.62
CA CYS A 119 -3.26 -7.68 -7.09
C CYS A 119 -4.30 -6.74 -6.50
N CYS A 120 -3.92 -5.51 -6.20
CA CYS A 120 -4.85 -4.54 -5.64
C CYS A 120 -4.67 -3.14 -6.22
N GLN A 121 -5.72 -2.34 -6.06
CA GLN A 121 -5.69 -0.89 -6.26
C GLN A 121 -5.84 -0.20 -4.92
N ILE A 122 -4.96 0.77 -4.67
CA ILE A 122 -4.95 1.55 -3.43
C ILE A 122 -5.55 2.92 -3.75
N ASP A 123 -6.69 3.24 -3.15
CA ASP A 123 -7.27 4.59 -3.20
C ASP A 123 -6.65 5.45 -2.09
N LEU A 124 -5.54 6.11 -2.42
CA LEU A 124 -4.85 7.00 -1.49
C LEU A 124 -5.73 8.19 -1.06
N SER A 125 -6.60 8.70 -1.93
CA SER A 125 -7.45 9.84 -1.60
C SER A 125 -8.43 9.48 -0.47
N GLN A 126 -8.99 8.27 -0.53
CA GLN A 126 -9.86 7.76 0.53
C GLN A 126 -9.08 7.53 1.84
N LEU A 127 -7.90 6.90 1.74
CA LEU A 127 -7.05 6.64 2.92
C LEU A 127 -6.60 7.94 3.61
N PHE A 128 -6.26 8.96 2.84
CA PHE A 128 -5.86 10.25 3.41
C PHE A 128 -7.01 10.96 4.10
N LYS A 129 -8.23 10.89 3.54
CA LYS A 129 -9.41 11.55 4.09
C LYS A 129 -9.88 10.92 5.39
N ASP A 130 -10.00 9.60 5.42
CA ASP A 130 -10.58 8.87 6.55
C ASP A 130 -9.54 8.44 7.58
N GLY A 131 -8.26 8.48 7.20
CA GLY A 131 -7.19 7.83 7.95
C GLY A 131 -7.25 6.30 7.79
N PHE A 132 -6.21 5.61 8.25
CA PHE A 132 -6.15 4.15 8.20
C PHE A 132 -5.28 3.57 9.31
N SER A 133 -5.40 2.26 9.53
CA SER A 133 -4.58 1.53 10.49
C SER A 133 -3.79 0.45 9.77
N THR A 134 -2.51 0.31 10.14
CA THR A 134 -1.62 -0.75 9.68
C THR A 134 -1.48 -1.90 10.69
N GLY A 135 -2.34 -1.91 11.71
CA GLY A 135 -2.23 -2.84 12.85
C GLY A 135 -1.33 -2.33 14.00
N HIS A 136 -0.54 -1.29 13.78
CA HIS A 136 0.37 -0.69 14.77
C HIS A 136 -0.08 0.67 15.29
N GLY A 137 -1.29 1.09 14.95
CA GLY A 137 -1.87 2.36 15.32
C GLY A 137 -2.68 2.97 14.19
N PHE A 138 -3.38 4.08 14.50
CA PHE A 138 -4.19 4.80 13.53
C PHE A 138 -3.44 6.00 12.98
N LEU A 139 -3.39 6.11 11.66
CA LEU A 139 -2.78 7.20 10.89
C LEU A 139 -3.89 8.15 10.46
N ARG A 140 -3.85 9.37 10.99
CA ARG A 140 -4.84 10.42 10.69
C ARG A 140 -4.58 11.09 9.34
N GLU A 141 -5.52 11.92 8.92
CA GLU A 141 -5.38 12.79 7.74
C GLU A 141 -4.08 13.61 7.79
N PRO A 142 -3.28 13.61 6.70
CA PRO A 142 -2.04 14.38 6.64
C PRO A 142 -2.27 15.87 6.41
N ASN A 143 -1.32 16.70 6.86
CA ASN A 143 -1.47 18.17 6.85
C ASN A 143 -0.58 18.88 5.81
N ASP A 144 0.44 18.22 5.30
CA ASP A 144 1.40 18.80 4.34
C ASP A 144 1.92 17.74 3.35
N ILE A 145 2.58 18.18 2.30
CA ILE A 145 3.06 17.28 1.24
C ILE A 145 4.05 16.22 1.76
N MET A 146 4.84 16.53 2.78
CA MET A 146 5.77 15.57 3.38
C MET A 146 5.02 14.43 4.05
N SER A 147 4.00 14.75 4.85
CA SER A 147 3.14 13.75 5.50
C SER A 147 2.28 12.97 4.50
N TYR A 148 1.79 13.61 3.42
CA TYR A 148 1.10 12.91 2.33
C TYR A 148 2.00 11.87 1.66
N SER A 149 3.24 12.24 1.32
CA SER A 149 4.21 11.33 0.74
C SER A 149 4.59 10.18 1.69
N ALA A 150 4.87 10.49 2.95
CA ALA A 150 5.19 9.47 3.95
C ALA A 150 4.05 8.47 4.16
N LEU A 151 2.80 8.94 4.23
CA LEU A 151 1.64 8.06 4.39
C LEU A 151 1.36 7.23 3.13
N ALA A 152 1.63 7.76 1.93
CA ALA A 152 1.58 6.96 0.70
C ALA A 152 2.58 5.79 0.75
N ALA A 153 3.83 6.07 1.15
CA ALA A 153 4.85 5.03 1.30
C ALA A 153 4.45 3.97 2.35
N ILE A 154 3.91 4.40 3.49
CA ILE A 154 3.43 3.50 4.54
C ILE A 154 2.26 2.63 4.04
N ALA A 155 1.31 3.20 3.29
CA ALA A 155 0.19 2.45 2.73
C ALA A 155 0.67 1.35 1.77
N ILE A 156 1.61 1.67 0.87
CA ILE A 156 2.21 0.72 -0.06
C ILE A 156 2.96 -0.37 0.69
N GLN A 157 3.82 0.00 1.63
CA GLN A 157 4.65 -0.93 2.38
C GLN A 157 3.83 -1.84 3.30
N SER A 158 2.82 -1.29 3.96
CA SER A 158 1.92 -2.08 4.80
C SER A 158 1.15 -3.12 3.98
N ASN A 159 0.60 -2.71 2.84
CA ASN A 159 -0.13 -3.62 1.96
C ASN A 159 0.76 -4.71 1.34
N GLN A 160 2.05 -4.43 1.16
CA GLN A 160 3.01 -5.40 0.62
C GLN A 160 3.14 -6.66 1.49
N ASN A 161 2.91 -6.56 2.80
CA ASN A 161 3.00 -7.69 3.72
C ASN A 161 1.81 -8.67 3.60
N ASP A 162 0.65 -8.17 3.16
CA ASP A 162 -0.61 -8.93 3.12
C ASP A 162 -1.02 -9.34 1.70
N GLN A 163 -0.21 -8.98 0.72
CA GLN A 163 -0.52 -9.14 -0.69
C GLN A 163 0.61 -9.82 -1.43
N HIS A 164 0.23 -10.57 -2.49
CA HIS A 164 1.14 -11.08 -3.52
C HIS A 164 0.74 -10.52 -4.89
N GLY A 165 1.68 -9.89 -5.59
CA GLY A 165 1.44 -9.31 -6.90
C GLY A 165 1.59 -7.79 -6.95
N GLY A 166 1.04 -7.18 -8.00
CA GLY A 166 1.18 -5.75 -8.26
C GLY A 166 0.26 -4.88 -7.41
N GLN A 167 0.76 -3.74 -7.02
CA GLN A 167 -0.03 -2.66 -6.44
C GLN A 167 -0.17 -1.53 -7.46
N SER A 168 -1.35 -0.99 -7.63
CA SER A 168 -1.58 0.18 -8.47
C SER A 168 -2.25 1.28 -7.68
N ILE A 169 -1.85 2.51 -7.96
CA ILE A 169 -2.44 3.70 -7.35
C ILE A 169 -2.98 4.56 -8.49
N PRO A 170 -4.30 4.57 -8.69
CA PRO A 170 -4.89 5.43 -9.69
C PRO A 170 -4.75 6.89 -9.27
N TYR A 171 -4.42 7.76 -10.21
CA TYR A 171 -4.33 9.20 -9.99
C TYR A 171 -3.42 9.60 -8.82
N PHE A 172 -2.22 9.02 -8.76
CA PHE A 172 -1.26 9.26 -7.68
C PHE A 172 -0.95 10.75 -7.48
N ASP A 173 -0.70 11.48 -8.55
CA ASP A 173 -0.46 12.92 -8.56
C ASP A 173 -1.65 13.72 -8.01
N TYR A 174 -2.86 13.36 -8.40
CA TYR A 174 -4.09 13.97 -7.89
C TYR A 174 -4.27 13.74 -6.38
N SER A 175 -3.98 12.53 -5.91
CA SER A 175 -4.06 12.19 -4.49
C SER A 175 -3.09 13.01 -3.63
N LEU A 176 -1.93 13.40 -4.19
CA LEU A 176 -0.96 14.24 -3.51
C LEU A 176 -1.23 15.75 -3.64
N ALA A 177 -2.07 16.16 -4.60
CA ALA A 177 -2.34 17.56 -4.87
C ALA A 177 -2.87 18.34 -3.66
N ASP A 178 -3.69 17.70 -2.82
CA ASP A 178 -4.17 18.33 -1.57
C ASP A 178 -3.05 18.59 -0.58
N GLY A 179 -2.05 17.71 -0.52
CA GLY A 179 -0.85 17.94 0.26
C GLY A 179 -0.08 19.19 -0.19
N ILE A 180 0.05 19.39 -1.50
CA ILE A 180 0.64 20.60 -2.08
C ILE A 180 -0.18 21.85 -1.71
N ARG A 181 -1.53 21.79 -1.85
CA ARG A 181 -2.42 22.91 -1.51
C ARG A 181 -2.33 23.29 -0.05
N LYS A 182 -2.39 22.31 0.87
CA LYS A 182 -2.27 22.53 2.31
C LYS A 182 -0.92 23.13 2.68
N THR A 183 0.17 22.61 2.09
CA THR A 183 1.52 23.13 2.29
C THR A 183 1.65 24.57 1.83
N PHE A 184 1.15 24.87 0.62
CA PHE A 184 1.17 26.23 0.07
C PHE A 184 0.40 27.20 0.94
N ARG A 185 -0.82 26.82 1.35
CA ARG A 185 -1.68 27.66 2.20
C ARG A 185 -1.01 28.00 3.52
N THR A 186 -0.52 26.99 4.23
CA THR A 186 0.17 27.20 5.52
C THR A 186 1.44 28.05 5.36
N SER A 187 2.20 27.82 4.31
CA SER A 187 3.40 28.60 4.00
C SER A 187 3.04 30.04 3.66
N TYR A 188 1.99 30.25 2.85
CA TYR A 188 1.51 31.58 2.49
C TYR A 188 1.06 32.37 3.71
N GLU A 189 0.23 31.78 4.58
CA GLU A 189 -0.18 32.39 5.85
C GLU A 189 1.01 32.81 6.70
N ASN A 190 2.01 31.93 6.86
CA ASN A 190 3.18 32.21 7.67
C ASN A 190 4.03 33.34 7.09
N HIS A 191 4.24 33.39 5.78
CA HIS A 191 5.00 34.45 5.12
C HIS A 191 4.23 35.78 5.13
N LEU A 192 2.90 35.72 4.99
CA LEU A 192 2.06 36.91 5.10
C LEU A 192 2.13 37.50 6.51
N LEU A 193 1.95 36.69 7.54
CA LEU A 193 2.07 37.12 8.94
C LEU A 193 3.45 37.69 9.25
N LYS A 194 4.50 37.05 8.74
CA LYS A 194 5.86 37.55 8.90
C LYS A 194 6.06 38.92 8.23
N ALA A 195 5.57 39.09 7.01
CA ALA A 195 5.65 40.35 6.31
C ALA A 195 4.88 41.47 7.02
N ILE A 196 3.70 41.14 7.55
CA ILE A 196 2.87 42.08 8.35
C ILE A 196 3.59 42.43 9.65
N SER A 197 4.20 41.46 10.35
CA SER A 197 4.92 41.73 11.61
C SER A 197 6.11 42.68 11.44
N LEU A 198 6.68 42.77 10.23
CA LEU A 198 7.72 43.73 9.92
C LEU A 198 7.20 45.17 9.77
N LEU A 199 5.90 45.35 9.56
CA LEU A 199 5.26 46.66 9.49
C LEU A 199 4.73 47.12 10.82
N ALA A 200 4.45 46.23 11.72
CA ALA A 200 4.03 46.56 13.08
C ALA A 200 5.27 46.97 13.87
N ASP A 201 5.18 48.07 14.61
CA ASP A 201 6.22 48.50 15.55
C ASP A 201 6.61 47.32 16.46
N GLY A 202 7.88 47.03 16.62
CA GLY A 202 8.52 45.82 17.10
C GLY A 202 8.03 45.06 18.33
N ASP A 203 6.93 45.53 18.96
CA ASP A 203 6.33 44.92 20.15
C ASP A 203 5.11 44.01 19.86
N THR A 204 4.63 43.94 18.61
CA THR A 204 3.42 43.15 18.27
C THR A 204 3.81 41.71 17.94
N THR A 205 3.27 40.74 18.68
CA THR A 205 3.55 39.33 18.46
C THR A 205 2.80 38.77 17.24
N THR A 206 3.32 37.72 16.62
CA THR A 206 2.69 37.04 15.50
C THR A 206 1.28 36.53 15.86
N GLU A 207 1.05 36.15 17.10
CA GLU A 207 -0.26 35.68 17.58
C GLU A 207 -1.27 36.82 17.67
N GLU A 208 -0.86 38.00 18.11
CA GLU A 208 -1.71 39.19 18.14
C GLU A 208 -2.13 39.63 16.74
N ILE A 209 -1.19 39.57 15.78
CA ILE A 209 -1.46 39.86 14.37
C ILE A 209 -2.44 38.84 13.79
N ARG A 210 -2.28 37.54 14.09
CA ARG A 210 -3.21 36.49 13.67
C ARG A 210 -4.60 36.71 14.24
N GLN A 211 -4.73 37.09 15.50
CA GLN A 211 -5.98 37.36 16.12
C GLN A 211 -6.67 38.62 15.56
N LEU A 212 -5.90 39.65 15.24
CA LEU A 212 -6.40 40.85 14.56
C LEU A 212 -6.96 40.49 13.17
N THR A 213 -6.27 39.69 12.43
CA THR A 213 -6.68 39.19 11.09
C THR A 213 -8.00 38.43 11.20
N VAL A 214 -8.09 37.43 12.10
CA VAL A 214 -9.32 36.64 12.35
C VAL A 214 -10.48 37.56 12.84
N SER A 215 -10.21 38.58 13.63
CA SER A 215 -11.22 39.52 14.11
C SER A 215 -11.75 40.44 13.01
N ALA A 216 -10.90 40.80 12.05
CA ALA A 216 -11.30 41.60 10.89
C ALA A 216 -12.18 40.79 9.94
N GLU A 217 -11.84 39.53 9.68
CA GLU A 217 -12.67 38.60 8.91
C GLU A 217 -14.08 38.44 9.51
N LYS A 218 -14.18 38.32 10.82
CA LYS A 218 -15.48 38.25 11.52
C LYS A 218 -16.29 39.54 11.44
N ARG A 219 -15.65 40.70 11.36
CA ARG A 219 -16.34 42.01 11.26
C ARG A 219 -16.86 42.29 9.86
N SER A 220 -16.18 41.82 8.83
CA SER A 220 -16.59 42.04 7.43
C SER A 220 -17.82 41.22 7.02
N GLY A 221 -18.23 40.23 7.83
CA GLY A 221 -19.41 39.38 7.52
C GLY A 221 -19.26 38.51 6.30
N GLU A 222 -18.13 38.54 5.62
CA GLU A 222 -17.83 37.70 4.49
C GLU A 222 -17.25 36.40 4.96
N THR A 223 -17.98 35.33 4.74
CA THR A 223 -17.44 33.96 4.79
C THR A 223 -16.53 33.85 3.62
N VAL A 224 -15.22 34.02 3.82
CA VAL A 224 -14.22 33.84 2.76
C VAL A 224 -14.22 32.37 2.37
N GLN A 225 -14.99 32.04 1.33
CA GLN A 225 -14.83 30.76 0.66
C GLN A 225 -13.50 30.80 -0.05
N ILE A 226 -12.63 29.89 0.36
CA ILE A 226 -11.30 29.73 -0.24
C ILE A 226 -11.50 29.07 -1.60
N SER A 227 -11.66 29.89 -2.62
CA SER A 227 -11.47 29.44 -3.99
C SER A 227 -10.05 29.78 -4.42
N MET A 228 -9.40 28.85 -5.10
CA MET A 228 -8.02 29.00 -5.62
C MET A 228 -7.92 30.02 -6.77
N ASP A 229 -9.00 30.73 -7.09
CA ASP A 229 -9.21 31.57 -8.26
C ASP A 229 -9.11 33.10 -8.00
N GLY A 230 -8.34 33.50 -7.03
CA GLY A 230 -7.98 34.91 -6.82
C GLY A 230 -8.91 35.71 -5.92
N GLY A 231 -10.12 35.24 -5.60
CA GLY A 231 -11.05 35.93 -4.71
C GLY A 231 -10.53 36.05 -3.27
N TYR A 232 -9.86 35.03 -2.80
CA TYR A 232 -9.22 35.02 -1.48
C TYR A 232 -8.10 36.07 -1.35
N LEU A 233 -7.25 36.18 -2.37
CA LEU A 233 -6.14 37.13 -2.39
C LEU A 233 -6.62 38.58 -2.41
N ALA A 234 -7.75 38.87 -3.01
CA ALA A 234 -8.34 40.21 -3.02
C ALA A 234 -8.90 40.58 -1.64
N ALA A 235 -9.58 39.64 -0.95
CA ALA A 235 -10.08 39.84 0.39
C ALA A 235 -8.96 40.09 1.41
N GLU A 236 -7.88 39.34 1.35
CA GLU A 236 -6.70 39.51 2.22
C GLU A 236 -6.03 40.87 2.01
N ASN A 237 -5.92 41.31 0.76
CA ASN A 237 -5.36 42.63 0.46
C ASN A 237 -6.19 43.75 1.12
N GLU A 238 -7.52 43.67 1.05
CA GLU A 238 -8.40 44.63 1.72
C GLU A 238 -8.27 44.57 3.25
N ILE A 239 -8.15 43.38 3.83
CA ILE A 239 -7.92 43.19 5.27
C ILE A 239 -6.61 43.87 5.70
N ILE A 240 -5.51 43.62 4.97
CA ILE A 240 -4.21 44.25 5.23
C ILE A 240 -4.32 45.77 5.19
N LYS A 241 -5.01 46.34 4.20
CA LYS A 241 -5.22 47.77 4.09
C LYS A 241 -5.99 48.35 5.24
N GLN A 242 -7.10 47.69 5.67
CA GLN A 242 -7.95 48.14 6.74
C GLN A 242 -7.30 48.04 8.12
N ILE A 243 -6.55 47.00 8.40
CA ILE A 243 -5.89 46.78 9.70
C ILE A 243 -4.72 47.74 9.89
N PHE A 244 -3.88 47.86 8.85
CA PHE A 244 -2.62 48.60 8.97
C PHE A 244 -2.64 49.99 8.36
N LEU A 245 -3.77 50.44 7.82
CA LEU A 245 -3.93 51.75 7.16
C LEU A 245 -2.86 52.05 6.12
N VAL A 246 -2.36 51.01 5.47
CA VAL A 246 -1.32 51.13 4.46
C VAL A 246 -1.90 51.43 3.07
N SER A 247 -1.11 51.98 2.19
CA SER A 247 -1.50 52.24 0.82
C SER A 247 -1.69 50.90 0.05
N GLN A 248 -2.47 50.95 -1.03
CA GLN A 248 -2.63 49.80 -1.96
C GLN A 248 -1.29 49.23 -2.42
N GLU A 249 -0.36 50.13 -2.76
CA GLU A 249 0.96 49.70 -3.25
C GLU A 249 1.74 48.88 -2.19
N VAL A 250 1.65 49.25 -0.91
CA VAL A 250 2.29 48.50 0.18
C VAL A 250 1.62 47.16 0.40
N ALA A 251 0.29 47.11 0.41
CA ALA A 251 -0.45 45.86 0.52
C ALA A 251 -0.14 44.90 -0.60
N ASP A 252 -0.05 45.38 -1.84
CA ASP A 252 0.31 44.59 -3.02
C ASP A 252 1.74 44.01 -2.91
N LYS A 253 2.69 44.79 -2.40
CA LYS A 253 4.07 44.33 -2.18
C LYS A 253 4.16 43.25 -1.12
N ILE A 254 3.43 43.37 -0.01
CA ILE A 254 3.36 42.37 1.06
C ILE A 254 2.82 41.06 0.51
N GLN A 255 1.71 41.13 -0.19
CA GLN A 255 1.07 39.97 -0.78
C GLN A 255 1.96 39.31 -1.83
N ALA A 256 2.57 40.09 -2.73
CA ALA A 256 3.51 39.56 -3.74
C ALA A 256 4.73 38.86 -3.11
N PHE A 257 5.27 39.43 -2.02
CA PHE A 257 6.34 38.81 -1.26
C PHE A 257 5.90 37.47 -0.66
N ALA A 258 4.79 37.43 0.06
CA ALA A 258 4.27 36.23 0.70
C ALA A 258 3.99 35.12 -0.34
N LEU A 259 3.41 35.46 -1.49
CA LEU A 259 3.17 34.52 -2.59
C LEU A 259 4.46 33.92 -3.16
N LYS A 260 5.48 34.77 -3.35
CA LYS A 260 6.76 34.30 -3.87
C LYS A 260 7.43 33.32 -2.92
N GLU A 261 7.59 33.69 -1.67
CA GLU A 261 8.21 32.87 -0.64
C GLU A 261 7.43 31.53 -0.41
N ALA A 262 6.10 31.59 -0.38
CA ALA A 262 5.26 30.42 -0.24
C ALA A 262 5.44 29.43 -1.41
N ARG A 263 5.53 29.93 -2.64
CA ARG A 263 5.80 29.09 -3.83
C ARG A 263 7.17 28.42 -3.75
N GLU A 264 8.19 29.17 -3.38
CA GLU A 264 9.56 28.65 -3.27
C GLU A 264 9.65 27.58 -2.16
N GLU A 265 9.05 27.82 -0.99
CA GLU A 265 9.01 26.85 0.11
C GLU A 265 8.21 25.61 -0.26
N THR A 266 7.04 25.77 -0.88
CA THR A 266 6.20 24.65 -1.30
C THR A 266 6.90 23.79 -2.32
N ASN A 267 7.54 24.38 -3.33
CA ASN A 267 8.32 23.66 -4.33
C ASN A 267 9.45 22.86 -3.67
N LYS A 268 10.20 23.50 -2.76
CA LYS A 268 11.27 22.81 -2.02
C LYS A 268 10.76 21.61 -1.24
N LYS A 269 9.67 21.76 -0.49
CA LYS A 269 9.05 20.64 0.25
C LYS A 269 8.51 19.55 -0.68
N ALA A 270 7.93 19.92 -1.83
CA ALA A 270 7.46 18.95 -2.81
C ALA A 270 8.63 18.12 -3.39
N TYR A 271 9.75 18.75 -3.74
CA TYR A 271 10.95 18.04 -4.18
C TYR A 271 11.49 17.11 -3.09
N GLN A 272 11.60 17.59 -1.85
CA GLN A 272 12.04 16.76 -0.72
C GLN A 272 11.10 15.57 -0.47
N ALA A 273 9.80 15.78 -0.60
CA ALA A 273 8.83 14.70 -0.47
C ALA A 273 8.99 13.63 -1.56
N MET A 274 9.26 14.05 -2.80
CA MET A 274 9.52 13.12 -3.91
C MET A 274 10.85 12.38 -3.74
N GLU A 275 11.91 13.06 -3.35
CA GLU A 275 13.21 12.42 -3.06
C GLU A 275 13.12 11.40 -1.93
N ALA A 276 12.33 11.67 -0.90
CA ALA A 276 12.12 10.74 0.21
C ALA A 276 11.23 9.55 -0.16
N PHE A 277 10.43 9.66 -1.23
CA PHE A 277 9.56 8.60 -1.71
C PHE A 277 10.29 7.61 -2.64
N ILE A 278 11.29 8.05 -3.38
CA ILE A 278 12.12 7.23 -4.28
C ILE A 278 13.16 6.44 -3.47
#